data_3da8d8ef355f9880fe1a1c5677ea9d29
#
_entry.id   3da8d8ef355f9880fe1a1c5677ea9d29
#
_cell.length_a   1.000
_cell.length_b   1.000
_cell.length_c   1.000
_cell.angle_alpha   90.00
_cell.angle_beta   90.00
_cell.angle_gamma   90.00
#
_symmetry.space_group_name_H-M   'P 1'
#
loop_
_entity.id
_entity.type
_entity.pdbx_description
1 polymer ?
#
loop_
_entity_poly.entity_id
_entity_poly.type
_entity_poly.pdbx_seq_one_letter_code
_entity_poly.pdbx_strand_id
1 'polypeptide(L)'
;LHSFPTRRSSDLQFRDEVKLRDYYRGKGGGMTDAQLDVLFARRFAYQKEYAVANTRAIVALAHEYRIPLASHDDTTDENVVDAVNDKVAVAEFPTTMEAARGLHAAGIDILMGAPNVVRGGSHSGNIAAVDLANEGMLDILSSDYIPSSLLMAALQLPRHVPAIDLASAVRTVTKTPAEAVGLSDRGEVAVGRRADLIRVHVARDLPVVRSVWREGRRVA
;
A
#
# COMPACT_ATOMS: atom_id res chain seq x y z
N LEU A 1 -6.29 -10.84 -5.94
CA LEU A 1 -5.80 -11.84 -5.00
C LEU A 1 -6.38 -11.49 -3.64
N HIS A 2 -7.35 -12.29 -3.16
CA HIS A 2 -7.89 -12.10 -1.82
C HIS A 2 -6.87 -12.66 -0.84
N SER A 3 -6.25 -11.78 -0.05
CA SER A 3 -5.52 -12.20 1.12
C SER A 3 -6.46 -13.03 1.99
N PHE A 4 -6.15 -14.30 2.20
CA PHE A 4 -6.84 -15.12 3.19
C PHE A 4 -6.63 -14.48 4.55
N PRO A 5 -7.69 -14.15 5.30
CA PRO A 5 -7.58 -13.35 6.49
C PRO A 5 -7.07 -14.21 7.65
N THR A 6 -5.82 -14.08 7.94
CA THR A 6 -5.33 -14.38 9.28
C THR A 6 -5.70 -13.26 10.26
N ARG A 7 -5.72 -12.04 9.80
CA ARG A 7 -6.40 -10.86 10.34
C ARG A 7 -7.05 -10.13 9.16
N ARG A 8 -8.22 -9.53 9.33
CA ARG A 8 -8.67 -8.53 8.34
C ARG A 8 -7.73 -7.34 8.46
N SER A 9 -7.24 -6.82 7.34
CA SER A 9 -6.36 -5.64 7.30
C SER A 9 -6.89 -4.46 8.12
N SER A 10 -8.23 -4.32 8.21
CA SER A 10 -8.88 -3.33 9.06
C SER A 10 -8.58 -3.47 10.56
N ASP A 11 -8.24 -4.66 11.04
CA ASP A 11 -7.95 -4.89 12.47
C ASP A 11 -6.53 -4.46 12.81
N LEU A 12 -5.60 -4.54 11.86
CA LEU A 12 -4.19 -4.12 12.02
C LEU A 12 -4.02 -2.60 11.96
N GLN A 13 -4.91 -1.89 11.26
CA GLN A 13 -4.91 -0.43 11.17
C GLN A 13 -5.15 0.27 12.53
N PHE A 14 -5.76 -0.43 13.48
CA PHE A 14 -6.08 0.14 14.79
C PHE A 14 -5.17 -0.47 15.86
N ARG A 15 -4.30 0.36 16.44
CA ARG A 15 -3.45 -0.01 17.59
C ARG A 15 -4.22 0.06 18.91
N ASP A 16 -5.32 0.80 18.92
CA ASP A 16 -6.17 1.04 20.08
C ASP A 16 -7.47 0.23 19.93
N GLU A 17 -7.70 -0.66 20.89
CA GLU A 17 -8.91 -1.49 20.92
C GLU A 17 -10.18 -0.66 20.99
N VAL A 18 -10.16 0.50 21.67
CA VAL A 18 -11.32 1.39 21.77
C VAL A 18 -11.69 1.91 20.39
N LYS A 19 -10.71 2.40 19.62
CA LYS A 19 -10.93 2.88 18.24
C LYS A 19 -11.39 1.75 17.32
N LEU A 20 -10.85 0.55 17.48
CA LEU A 20 -11.30 -0.62 16.73
C LEU A 20 -12.76 -0.96 17.04
N ARG A 21 -13.16 -0.93 18.32
CA ARG A 21 -14.55 -1.14 18.73
C ARG A 21 -15.48 -0.09 18.15
N ASP A 22 -15.10 1.18 18.20
CA ASP A 22 -15.89 2.28 17.63
C ASP A 22 -16.06 2.15 16.12
N TYR A 23 -15.00 1.73 15.43
CA TYR A 23 -15.07 1.42 14.00
C TYR A 23 -16.12 0.33 13.69
N TYR A 24 -16.11 -0.77 14.46
CA TYR A 24 -17.10 -1.85 14.27
C TYR A 24 -18.52 -1.45 14.67
N ARG A 25 -18.69 -0.62 15.70
CA ARG A 25 -19.99 -0.04 16.05
C ARG A 25 -20.56 0.82 14.92
N GLY A 26 -19.72 1.64 14.28
CA GLY A 26 -20.12 2.51 13.17
C GLY A 26 -20.42 1.77 11.86
N LYS A 27 -19.67 0.70 11.56
CA LYS A 27 -19.72 0.02 10.25
C LYS A 27 -20.76 -1.11 10.16
N GLY A 28 -21.16 -1.69 11.27
CA GLY A 28 -21.91 -2.96 11.31
C GLY A 28 -23.37 -2.87 11.71
N GLY A 29 -23.99 -1.69 11.63
CA GLY A 29 -25.41 -1.56 12.03
C GLY A 29 -25.66 -1.66 13.53
N GLY A 30 -24.70 -1.21 14.36
CA GLY A 30 -24.88 -1.05 15.80
C GLY A 30 -24.60 -2.30 16.63
N MET A 31 -23.45 -2.94 16.42
CA MET A 31 -23.03 -4.06 17.27
C MET A 31 -22.89 -3.62 18.73
N THR A 32 -23.48 -4.40 19.65
CA THR A 32 -23.32 -4.22 21.10
C THR A 32 -21.93 -4.66 21.55
N ASP A 33 -21.48 -4.19 22.71
CA ASP A 33 -20.19 -4.60 23.29
C ASP A 33 -20.11 -6.11 23.48
N ALA A 34 -21.16 -6.76 23.93
CA ALA A 34 -21.22 -8.22 24.08
C ALA A 34 -21.03 -8.94 22.71
N GLN A 35 -21.59 -8.43 21.66
CA GLN A 35 -21.40 -8.97 20.30
C GLN A 35 -19.96 -8.76 19.81
N LEU A 36 -19.35 -7.61 20.11
CA LEU A 36 -17.94 -7.33 19.79
C LEU A 36 -17.01 -8.24 20.58
N ASP A 37 -17.28 -8.49 21.88
CA ASP A 37 -16.47 -9.40 22.69
C ASP A 37 -16.47 -10.83 22.11
N VAL A 38 -17.62 -11.34 21.73
CA VAL A 38 -17.73 -12.65 21.07
C VAL A 38 -16.98 -12.67 19.73
N LEU A 39 -17.14 -11.61 18.93
CA LEU A 39 -16.47 -11.49 17.64
C LEU A 39 -14.95 -11.49 17.80
N PHE A 40 -14.42 -10.70 18.73
CA PHE A 40 -12.97 -10.60 18.96
C PHE A 40 -12.40 -11.86 19.56
N ALA A 41 -13.05 -12.44 20.57
CA ALA A 41 -12.62 -13.71 21.14
C ALA A 41 -12.50 -14.82 20.09
N ARG A 42 -13.49 -14.93 19.20
CA ARG A 42 -13.47 -15.89 18.07
C ARG A 42 -12.32 -15.60 17.12
N ARG A 43 -12.07 -14.34 16.78
CA ARG A 43 -10.99 -13.95 15.86
C ARG A 43 -9.61 -14.22 16.43
N PHE A 44 -9.41 -13.89 17.71
CA PHE A 44 -8.13 -14.17 18.40
C PHE A 44 -7.86 -15.67 18.51
N ALA A 45 -8.88 -16.47 18.83
CA ALA A 45 -8.75 -17.92 18.85
C ALA A 45 -8.36 -18.47 17.48
N TYR A 46 -9.04 -18.03 16.42
CA TYR A 46 -8.75 -18.44 15.05
C TYR A 46 -7.34 -18.02 14.59
N GLN A 47 -6.95 -16.80 14.92
CA GLN A 47 -5.60 -16.31 14.63
C GLN A 47 -4.53 -17.16 15.33
N LYS A 48 -4.71 -17.43 16.62
CA LYS A 48 -3.77 -18.23 17.40
C LYS A 48 -3.63 -19.65 16.83
N GLU A 49 -4.71 -20.22 16.32
CA GLU A 49 -4.74 -21.59 15.81
C GLU A 49 -4.12 -21.70 14.40
N TYR A 50 -4.42 -20.74 13.51
CA TYR A 50 -4.12 -20.91 12.08
C TYR A 50 -3.09 -19.93 11.50
N ALA A 51 -2.85 -18.77 12.12
CA ALA A 51 -2.07 -17.72 11.47
C ALA A 51 -0.66 -18.18 11.09
N VAL A 52 0.07 -18.78 12.03
CA VAL A 52 1.47 -19.17 11.83
C VAL A 52 1.59 -20.23 10.73
N ALA A 53 0.73 -21.25 10.76
CA ALA A 53 0.77 -22.31 9.76
C ALA A 53 0.39 -21.80 8.37
N ASN A 54 -0.65 -20.96 8.29
CA ASN A 54 -1.11 -20.39 7.02
C ASN A 54 -0.08 -19.41 6.43
N THR A 55 0.53 -18.54 7.25
CA THR A 55 1.57 -17.63 6.78
C THR A 55 2.75 -18.42 6.21
N ARG A 56 3.25 -19.43 6.93
CA ARG A 56 4.35 -20.27 6.43
C ARG A 56 4.02 -20.96 5.12
N ALA A 57 2.80 -21.49 4.98
CA ALA A 57 2.36 -22.16 3.75
C ALA A 57 2.28 -21.17 2.58
N ILE A 58 1.73 -19.96 2.80
CA ILE A 58 1.63 -18.92 1.77
C ILE A 58 3.03 -18.44 1.35
N VAL A 59 3.93 -18.18 2.30
CA VAL A 59 5.30 -17.77 2.01
C VAL A 59 6.04 -18.84 1.21
N ALA A 60 5.91 -20.12 1.61
CA ALA A 60 6.53 -21.23 0.88
C ALA A 60 6.03 -21.32 -0.56
N LEU A 61 4.70 -21.24 -0.77
CA LEU A 61 4.10 -21.24 -2.10
C LEU A 61 4.54 -20.03 -2.94
N ALA A 62 4.57 -18.84 -2.36
CA ALA A 62 5.02 -17.65 -3.07
C ALA A 62 6.48 -17.79 -3.55
N HIS A 63 7.36 -18.34 -2.72
CA HIS A 63 8.74 -18.61 -3.10
C HIS A 63 8.85 -19.69 -4.17
N GLU A 64 8.08 -20.77 -4.07
CA GLU A 64 8.03 -21.86 -5.06
C GLU A 64 7.63 -21.32 -6.44
N TYR A 65 6.57 -20.49 -6.47
CA TYR A 65 6.05 -19.91 -7.71
C TYR A 65 6.74 -18.59 -8.11
N ARG A 66 7.73 -18.13 -7.35
CA ARG A 66 8.44 -16.85 -7.56
C ARG A 66 7.49 -15.66 -7.65
N ILE A 67 6.49 -15.63 -6.78
CA ILE A 67 5.52 -14.53 -6.67
C ILE A 67 6.06 -13.55 -5.62
N PRO A 68 6.22 -12.25 -5.95
CA PRO A 68 6.59 -11.24 -4.97
C PRO A 68 5.58 -11.18 -3.82
N LEU A 69 6.07 -11.12 -2.59
CA LEU A 69 5.26 -10.96 -1.39
C LEU A 69 5.14 -9.49 -1.02
N ALA A 70 3.98 -9.14 -0.47
CA ALA A 70 3.79 -7.88 0.23
C ALA A 70 3.36 -8.13 1.67
N SER A 71 3.94 -7.37 2.62
CA SER A 71 3.40 -7.26 3.98
C SER A 71 2.33 -6.18 4.03
N HIS A 72 1.60 -6.08 5.15
CA HIS A 72 0.54 -5.09 5.29
C HIS A 72 0.39 -4.64 6.74
N ASP A 73 0.33 -3.31 6.95
CA ASP A 73 0.16 -2.68 8.26
C ASP A 73 1.29 -2.99 9.27
N ASP A 74 2.53 -3.13 8.81
CA ASP A 74 3.68 -3.34 9.68
C ASP A 74 3.79 -2.21 10.71
N THR A 75 3.96 -2.58 11.98
CA THR A 75 3.85 -1.65 13.11
C THR A 75 5.06 -1.69 14.02
N THR A 76 5.67 -2.88 14.21
CA THR A 76 6.72 -3.15 15.18
C THR A 76 7.99 -3.69 14.53
N ASP A 77 9.09 -3.69 15.29
CA ASP A 77 10.35 -4.29 14.85
C ASP A 77 10.21 -5.78 14.54
N GLU A 78 9.35 -6.51 15.26
CA GLU A 78 9.08 -7.91 14.95
C GLU A 78 8.44 -8.06 13.56
N ASN A 79 7.53 -7.16 13.16
CA ASN A 79 6.97 -7.18 11.81
C ASN A 79 8.04 -6.93 10.75
N VAL A 80 8.99 -6.02 11.01
CA VAL A 80 10.14 -5.78 10.12
C VAL A 80 11.01 -7.03 9.99
N VAL A 81 11.32 -7.69 11.11
CA VAL A 81 12.09 -8.95 11.11
C VAL A 81 11.36 -10.04 10.33
N ASP A 82 10.05 -10.19 10.51
CA ASP A 82 9.23 -11.15 9.77
C ASP A 82 9.24 -10.83 8.26
N ALA A 83 9.05 -9.56 7.87
CA ALA A 83 9.08 -9.14 6.47
C ALA A 83 10.42 -9.44 5.79
N VAL A 84 11.54 -9.21 6.50
CA VAL A 84 12.89 -9.54 6.02
C VAL A 84 13.08 -11.05 5.85
N ASN A 85 12.69 -11.84 6.85
CA ASN A 85 12.80 -13.31 6.82
C ASN A 85 11.96 -13.93 5.70
N ASP A 86 10.76 -13.40 5.47
CA ASP A 86 9.84 -13.84 4.44
C ASP A 86 10.19 -13.30 3.04
N LYS A 87 11.24 -12.47 2.93
CA LYS A 87 11.69 -11.83 1.69
C LYS A 87 10.58 -11.03 1.01
N VAL A 88 9.88 -10.24 1.81
CA VAL A 88 8.86 -9.31 1.32
C VAL A 88 9.50 -8.30 0.37
N ALA A 89 8.88 -8.07 -0.78
CA ALA A 89 9.32 -7.09 -1.76
C ALA A 89 8.74 -5.70 -1.50
N VAL A 90 7.51 -5.64 -0.99
CA VAL A 90 6.77 -4.39 -0.77
C VAL A 90 6.09 -4.42 0.60
N ALA A 91 6.29 -3.38 1.39
CA ALA A 91 5.57 -3.16 2.64
C ALA A 91 4.40 -2.19 2.39
N GLU A 92 3.18 -2.72 2.47
CA GLU A 92 1.96 -1.97 2.22
C GLU A 92 1.45 -1.34 3.51
N PHE A 93 1.37 -0.02 3.53
CA PHE A 93 0.82 0.80 4.63
C PHE A 93 1.47 0.58 6.00
N PRO A 94 2.80 0.67 6.15
CA PRO A 94 3.40 0.66 7.48
C PRO A 94 2.72 1.72 8.36
N THR A 95 2.44 1.38 9.61
CA THR A 95 1.62 2.24 10.48
C THR A 95 2.44 3.18 11.34
N THR A 96 3.75 2.92 11.47
CA THR A 96 4.68 3.71 12.29
C THR A 96 5.89 4.14 11.48
N MET A 97 6.49 5.28 11.87
CA MET A 97 7.77 5.73 11.31
C MET A 97 8.89 4.73 11.63
N GLU A 98 8.86 4.10 12.79
CA GLU A 98 9.83 3.10 13.23
C GLU A 98 9.84 1.88 12.29
N ALA A 99 8.67 1.27 12.08
CA ALA A 99 8.54 0.16 11.14
C ALA A 99 8.94 0.57 9.72
N ALA A 100 8.52 1.74 9.24
CA ALA A 100 8.89 2.24 7.92
C ALA A 100 10.40 2.41 7.75
N ARG A 101 11.10 2.96 8.75
CA ARG A 101 12.58 3.09 8.71
C ARG A 101 13.26 1.72 8.68
N GLY A 102 12.78 0.77 9.48
CA GLY A 102 13.32 -0.60 9.48
C GLY A 102 13.15 -1.30 8.14
N LEU A 103 11.97 -1.21 7.55
CA LEU A 103 11.64 -1.79 6.24
C LEU A 103 12.49 -1.16 5.12
N HIS A 104 12.56 0.19 5.09
CA HIS A 104 13.36 0.91 4.10
C HIS A 104 14.86 0.60 4.23
N ALA A 105 15.39 0.54 5.46
CA ALA A 105 16.78 0.15 5.71
C ALA A 105 17.08 -1.28 5.27
N ALA A 106 16.10 -2.17 5.27
CA ALA A 106 16.19 -3.53 4.74
C ALA A 106 16.06 -3.61 3.21
N GLY A 107 15.81 -2.49 2.52
CA GLY A 107 15.64 -2.45 1.07
C GLY A 107 14.27 -2.94 0.59
N ILE A 108 13.25 -2.88 1.45
CA ILE A 108 11.86 -3.22 1.12
C ILE A 108 11.15 -1.94 0.69
N ASP A 109 10.56 -1.94 -0.50
CA ASP A 109 9.82 -0.80 -1.04
C ASP A 109 8.58 -0.48 -0.20
N ILE A 110 8.38 0.80 0.13
CA ILE A 110 7.23 1.24 0.93
C ILE A 110 6.12 1.74 0.02
N LEU A 111 4.95 1.12 0.14
CA LEU A 111 3.75 1.47 -0.58
C LEU A 111 2.74 2.18 0.33
N MET A 112 2.24 3.33 -0.13
CA MET A 112 1.18 4.08 0.57
C MET A 112 -0.02 4.34 -0.34
N GLY A 113 -1.19 4.56 0.27
CA GLY A 113 -2.39 4.90 -0.46
C GLY A 113 -2.36 6.33 -1.01
N ALA A 114 -2.63 6.51 -2.28
CA ALA A 114 -2.79 7.82 -2.91
C ALA A 114 -3.84 8.71 -2.21
N PRO A 115 -4.97 8.19 -1.69
CA PRO A 115 -5.90 8.99 -0.89
C PRO A 115 -5.27 9.66 0.33
N ASN A 116 -4.22 9.07 0.90
CA ASN A 116 -3.49 9.65 2.03
C ASN A 116 -2.79 10.96 1.63
N VAL A 117 -2.17 11.00 0.44
CA VAL A 117 -1.56 12.23 -0.12
C VAL A 117 -2.63 13.26 -0.43
N VAL A 118 -3.72 12.86 -1.12
CA VAL A 118 -4.78 13.80 -1.56
C VAL A 118 -5.53 14.42 -0.39
N ARG A 119 -5.72 13.69 0.70
CA ARG A 119 -6.38 14.18 1.93
C ARG A 119 -5.43 14.96 2.85
N GLY A 120 -4.12 14.80 2.68
CA GLY A 120 -3.12 15.36 3.57
C GLY A 120 -2.94 14.60 4.89
N GLY A 121 -3.20 13.27 4.89
CA GLY A 121 -2.96 12.42 6.05
C GLY A 121 -3.75 11.12 6.10
N SER A 122 -3.43 10.29 7.10
CA SER A 122 -4.09 9.01 7.33
C SER A 122 -5.50 9.19 7.93
N HIS A 123 -6.46 8.38 7.50
CA HIS A 123 -7.81 8.36 8.08
C HIS A 123 -7.87 7.63 9.43
N SER A 124 -6.90 6.77 9.72
CA SER A 124 -6.80 5.99 10.96
C SER A 124 -5.85 6.60 12.00
N GLY A 125 -5.20 7.75 11.68
CA GLY A 125 -4.22 8.39 12.54
C GLY A 125 -2.84 7.72 12.52
N ASN A 126 -2.57 6.85 11.55
CA ASN A 126 -1.26 6.27 11.28
C ASN A 126 -0.37 7.29 10.54
N ILE A 127 0.88 6.90 10.23
CA ILE A 127 1.83 7.77 9.54
C ILE A 127 1.26 8.29 8.21
N ALA A 128 1.56 9.53 7.87
CA ALA A 128 1.15 10.10 6.60
C ALA A 128 2.15 9.77 5.48
N ALA A 129 1.64 9.55 4.26
CA ALA A 129 2.47 9.31 3.09
C ALA A 129 3.44 10.48 2.79
N VAL A 130 3.01 11.71 3.09
CA VAL A 130 3.84 12.92 2.95
C VAL A 130 5.00 12.92 3.94
N ASP A 131 4.81 12.41 5.16
CA ASP A 131 5.89 12.31 6.16
C ASP A 131 6.95 11.30 5.69
N LEU A 132 6.52 10.15 5.16
CA LEU A 132 7.44 9.17 4.55
C LEU A 132 8.17 9.74 3.33
N ALA A 133 7.47 10.49 2.50
CA ALA A 133 8.05 11.14 1.33
C ALA A 133 9.11 12.19 1.70
N ASN A 134 8.89 12.97 2.77
CA ASN A 134 9.87 13.92 3.30
C ASN A 134 11.14 13.24 3.83
N GLU A 135 11.02 12.02 4.35
CA GLU A 135 12.15 11.20 4.81
C GLU A 135 12.78 10.38 3.65
N GLY A 136 12.28 10.50 2.42
CA GLY A 136 12.78 9.75 1.27
C GLY A 136 12.42 8.26 1.26
N MET A 137 11.36 7.89 1.97
CA MET A 137 10.96 6.48 2.16
C MET A 137 9.63 6.13 1.46
N LEU A 138 9.08 7.00 0.62
CA LEU A 138 7.90 6.70 -0.17
C LEU A 138 8.30 6.21 -1.56
N ASP A 139 8.15 4.92 -1.84
CA ASP A 139 8.55 4.30 -3.09
C ASP A 139 7.37 4.13 -4.07
N ILE A 140 6.21 3.71 -3.54
CA ILE A 140 5.05 3.34 -4.35
C ILE A 140 3.79 4.01 -3.81
N LEU A 141 2.94 4.48 -4.73
CA LEU A 141 1.56 4.88 -4.44
C LEU A 141 0.58 3.91 -5.10
N SER A 142 -0.41 3.45 -4.34
CA SER A 142 -1.55 2.69 -4.83
C SER A 142 -2.83 3.52 -4.82
N SER A 143 -3.80 3.17 -5.66
CA SER A 143 -5.11 3.85 -5.68
C SER A 143 -5.94 3.57 -4.42
N ASP A 144 -5.61 2.49 -3.71
CA ASP A 144 -6.38 2.02 -2.56
C ASP A 144 -7.90 1.96 -2.91
N TYR A 145 -8.77 2.51 -2.08
CA TYR A 145 -10.22 2.53 -2.28
C TYR A 145 -10.74 3.67 -3.18
N ILE A 146 -9.87 4.58 -3.67
CA ILE A 146 -10.25 5.69 -4.56
C ILE A 146 -9.44 5.64 -5.87
N PRO A 147 -9.91 4.97 -6.93
CA PRO A 147 -9.17 4.80 -8.17
C PRO A 147 -8.68 6.12 -8.81
N SER A 148 -9.45 7.19 -8.69
CA SER A 148 -9.10 8.51 -9.24
C SER A 148 -8.00 9.24 -8.47
N SER A 149 -7.65 8.80 -7.27
CA SER A 149 -6.65 9.44 -6.41
C SER A 149 -5.21 9.26 -6.92
N LEU A 150 -4.93 8.15 -7.60
CA LEU A 150 -3.56 7.77 -7.95
C LEU A 150 -2.84 8.84 -8.78
N LEU A 151 -3.44 9.26 -9.90
CA LEU A 151 -2.87 10.27 -10.76
C LEU A 151 -2.86 11.66 -10.10
N MET A 152 -3.88 11.95 -9.29
CA MET A 152 -3.96 13.19 -8.51
C MET A 152 -2.82 13.27 -7.50
N ALA A 153 -2.58 12.20 -6.74
CA ALA A 153 -1.52 12.16 -5.74
C ALA A 153 -0.13 12.36 -6.37
N ALA A 154 0.16 11.69 -7.50
CA ALA A 154 1.41 11.86 -8.21
C ALA A 154 1.65 13.32 -8.66
N LEU A 155 0.60 14.05 -9.05
CA LEU A 155 0.71 15.47 -9.42
C LEU A 155 0.79 16.42 -8.21
N GLN A 156 0.22 16.04 -7.08
CA GLN A 156 0.24 16.85 -5.87
C GLN A 156 1.49 16.63 -5.02
N LEU A 157 2.11 15.46 -5.10
CA LEU A 157 3.27 15.09 -4.28
C LEU A 157 4.41 16.14 -4.34
N PRO A 158 4.81 16.70 -5.50
CA PRO A 158 5.83 17.73 -5.58
C PRO A 158 5.47 19.05 -4.84
N ARG A 159 4.18 19.31 -4.61
CA ARG A 159 3.72 20.49 -3.88
C ARG A 159 3.81 20.32 -2.37
N HIS A 160 3.63 19.09 -1.91
CA HIS A 160 3.74 18.73 -0.49
C HIS A 160 5.18 18.48 -0.09
N VAL A 161 6.00 17.96 -1.00
CA VAL A 161 7.40 17.58 -0.77
C VAL A 161 8.26 18.19 -1.88
N PRO A 162 8.78 19.42 -1.70
CA PRO A 162 9.56 20.13 -2.73
C PRO A 162 10.84 19.42 -3.18
N ALA A 163 11.35 18.48 -2.41
CA ALA A 163 12.49 17.64 -2.79
C ALA A 163 12.17 16.60 -3.87
N ILE A 164 10.87 16.31 -4.11
CA ILE A 164 10.40 15.37 -5.11
C ILE A 164 9.95 16.15 -6.35
N ASP A 165 10.63 15.97 -7.47
CA ASP A 165 10.20 16.52 -8.75
C ASP A 165 9.04 15.70 -9.38
N LEU A 166 8.45 16.23 -10.45
CA LEU A 166 7.34 15.57 -11.13
C LEU A 166 7.71 14.19 -11.69
N ALA A 167 8.93 14.02 -12.18
CA ALA A 167 9.39 12.76 -12.74
C ALA A 167 9.49 11.68 -11.65
N SER A 168 10.07 12.03 -10.51
CA SER A 168 10.14 11.17 -9.32
C SER A 168 8.76 10.83 -8.78
N ALA A 169 7.84 11.81 -8.72
CA ALA A 169 6.47 11.55 -8.29
C ALA A 169 5.71 10.62 -9.25
N VAL A 170 5.87 10.78 -10.56
CA VAL A 170 5.27 9.88 -11.57
C VAL A 170 5.88 8.49 -11.47
N ARG A 171 7.16 8.37 -11.13
CA ARG A 171 7.83 7.08 -10.94
C ARG A 171 7.16 6.23 -9.86
N THR A 172 6.64 6.83 -8.78
CA THR A 172 5.96 6.11 -7.69
C THR A 172 4.68 5.40 -8.14
N VAL A 173 4.09 5.79 -9.27
CA VAL A 173 2.86 5.20 -9.83
C VAL A 173 3.09 4.47 -11.15
N THR A 174 4.34 4.36 -11.61
CA THR A 174 4.67 3.75 -12.90
C THR A 174 5.83 2.76 -12.79
N LYS A 175 7.07 3.24 -12.78
CA LYS A 175 8.28 2.40 -12.86
C LYS A 175 8.50 1.60 -11.59
N THR A 176 8.51 2.24 -10.43
CA THR A 176 8.78 1.56 -9.17
C THR A 176 7.79 0.42 -8.89
N PRO A 177 6.44 0.61 -8.97
CA PRO A 177 5.52 -0.50 -8.77
C PRO A 177 5.66 -1.62 -9.82
N ALA A 178 6.03 -1.30 -11.06
CA ALA A 178 6.27 -2.32 -12.08
C ALA A 178 7.50 -3.16 -11.74
N GLU A 179 8.61 -2.52 -11.37
CA GLU A 179 9.86 -3.19 -10.97
C GLU A 179 9.67 -4.05 -9.71
N ALA A 180 8.96 -3.55 -8.70
CA ALA A 180 8.68 -4.26 -7.45
C ALA A 180 7.95 -5.60 -7.66
N VAL A 181 7.14 -5.71 -8.72
CA VAL A 181 6.44 -6.96 -9.08
C VAL A 181 7.06 -7.69 -10.27
N GLY A 182 8.28 -7.35 -10.66
CA GLY A 182 9.03 -8.03 -11.70
C GLY A 182 8.60 -7.71 -13.14
N LEU A 183 7.81 -6.66 -13.37
CA LEU A 183 7.37 -6.22 -14.71
C LEU A 183 8.42 -5.27 -15.30
N SER A 184 9.53 -5.82 -15.77
CA SER A 184 10.67 -5.04 -16.28
C SER A 184 10.49 -4.49 -17.69
N ASP A 185 9.39 -4.81 -18.38
CA ASP A 185 9.12 -4.39 -19.77
C ASP A 185 8.36 -3.08 -19.88
N ARG A 186 7.93 -2.48 -18.76
CA ARG A 186 7.04 -1.32 -18.70
C ARG A 186 7.40 -0.35 -17.55
N GLY A 187 6.59 0.69 -17.37
CA GLY A 187 6.72 1.66 -16.27
C GLY A 187 7.52 2.90 -16.63
N GLU A 188 8.22 2.92 -17.78
CA GLU A 188 8.96 4.08 -18.27
C GLU A 188 8.84 4.22 -19.79
N VAL A 189 9.05 5.44 -20.30
CA VAL A 189 9.13 5.71 -21.72
C VAL A 189 10.58 5.56 -22.15
N ALA A 190 10.92 4.39 -22.72
CA ALA A 190 12.26 4.07 -23.20
C ALA A 190 12.20 3.14 -24.42
N VAL A 191 13.26 3.15 -25.24
CA VAL A 191 13.36 2.26 -26.41
C VAL A 191 13.39 0.80 -25.93
N GLY A 192 12.60 -0.04 -26.57
CA GLY A 192 12.47 -1.47 -26.21
C GLY A 192 11.49 -1.76 -25.08
N ARG A 193 10.89 -0.73 -24.47
CA ARG A 193 9.83 -0.92 -23.47
C ARG A 193 8.46 -1.03 -24.12
N ARG A 194 7.58 -1.73 -23.48
CA ARG A 194 6.17 -1.85 -23.86
C ARG A 194 5.50 -0.48 -23.85
N ALA A 195 4.88 -0.12 -24.95
CA ALA A 195 4.25 1.19 -25.11
C ALA A 195 2.84 1.23 -24.48
N ASP A 196 2.76 1.06 -23.15
CA ASP A 196 1.57 1.30 -22.35
C ASP A 196 1.66 2.73 -21.79
N LEU A 197 0.93 3.65 -22.40
CA LEU A 197 1.09 5.08 -22.17
C LEU A 197 -0.25 5.76 -21.93
N ILE A 198 -0.23 6.82 -21.14
CA ILE A 198 -1.34 7.76 -21.03
C ILE A 198 -0.86 9.17 -21.36
N ARG A 199 -1.71 9.94 -22.03
CA ARG A 199 -1.52 11.38 -22.18
C ARG A 199 -2.44 12.11 -21.24
N VAL A 200 -1.84 12.88 -20.32
CA VAL A 200 -2.56 13.64 -19.31
C VAL A 200 -2.50 15.13 -19.65
N HIS A 201 -3.63 15.80 -19.54
CA HIS A 201 -3.73 17.26 -19.53
C HIS A 201 -4.07 17.71 -18.12
N VAL A 202 -3.30 18.68 -17.61
CA VAL A 202 -3.57 19.26 -16.29
C VAL A 202 -4.37 20.54 -16.49
N ALA A 203 -5.65 20.51 -16.10
CA ALA A 203 -6.55 21.65 -16.18
C ALA A 203 -6.94 22.10 -14.77
N ARG A 204 -6.56 23.32 -14.37
CA ARG A 204 -6.84 23.86 -13.02
C ARG A 204 -6.45 22.88 -11.92
N ASP A 205 -5.23 22.31 -12.05
CA ASP A 205 -4.66 21.33 -11.10
C ASP A 205 -5.33 19.95 -11.10
N LEU A 206 -6.27 19.69 -11.98
CA LEU A 206 -6.93 18.40 -12.13
C LEU A 206 -6.32 17.63 -13.31
N PRO A 207 -5.85 16.41 -13.12
CA PRO A 207 -5.40 15.55 -14.22
C PRO A 207 -6.57 15.01 -15.01
N VAL A 208 -6.53 15.21 -16.32
CA VAL A 208 -7.51 14.66 -17.26
C VAL A 208 -6.78 13.77 -18.25
N VAL A 209 -7.07 12.47 -18.24
CA VAL A 209 -6.54 11.53 -19.23
C VAL A 209 -7.19 11.83 -20.58
N ARG A 210 -6.38 12.14 -21.58
CA ARG A 210 -6.83 12.50 -22.93
C ARG A 210 -6.68 11.37 -23.94
N SER A 211 -5.75 10.45 -23.68
CA SER A 211 -5.52 9.30 -24.54
C SER A 211 -4.84 8.20 -23.78
N VAL A 212 -5.15 6.96 -24.13
CA VAL A 212 -4.56 5.76 -23.57
C VAL A 212 -4.05 4.87 -24.70
N TRP A 213 -2.83 4.39 -24.59
CA TRP A 213 -2.26 3.39 -25.49
C TRP A 213 -1.92 2.13 -24.72
N ARG A 214 -2.19 1.00 -25.30
CA ARG A 214 -1.79 -0.32 -24.86
C ARG A 214 -0.99 -0.99 -25.96
N GLU A 215 0.24 -1.38 -25.68
CA GLU A 215 1.17 -1.98 -26.66
C GLU A 215 1.31 -1.14 -27.94
N GLY A 216 1.38 0.19 -27.76
CA GLY A 216 1.47 1.14 -28.86
C GLY A 216 0.17 1.42 -29.63
N ARG A 217 -0.91 0.69 -29.35
CA ARG A 217 -2.22 0.89 -29.95
C ARG A 217 -3.09 1.80 -29.08
N ARG A 218 -3.62 2.87 -29.67
CA ARG A 218 -4.56 3.74 -28.97
C ARG A 218 -5.87 2.98 -28.67
N VAL A 219 -6.31 3.02 -27.39
CA VAL A 219 -7.50 2.32 -26.90
C VAL A 219 -8.54 3.26 -26.30
N ALA A 220 -8.16 4.51 -25.99
CA ALA A 220 -9.07 5.58 -25.56
C ALA A 220 -8.49 6.98 -25.91
#